data_06e057a88936b682ee3a61718391d78e
#
_entry.id   06e057a88936b682ee3a61718391d78e
#
_cell.length_a   1.000
_cell.length_b   1.000
_cell.length_c   1.000
_cell.angle_alpha   90.00
_cell.angle_beta   90.00
_cell.angle_gamma   90.00
#
_symmetry.space_group_name_H-M   'P 1'
#
loop_
_entity.id
_entity.type
_entity.pdbx_description
1 polymer ?
#
loop_
_entity_poly.entity_id
_entity_poly.type
_entity_poly.pdbx_seq_one_letter_code
_entity_poly.pdbx_strand_id
1 'polypeptide(L)'
;MTQLPSFDLTGQVALVTGASSGIGRHLAQLLAAAGAKVALAARRADQLEAAAREIASSGGQGLPVVCDVTRSGSVAAAIATAETELGPLSILVNNAGVVVSKPLFEHTEADWDYVIDTNLKGAWLAAREFAHHLVGLKRPGRVINISSVLGFRTIGRVPAYCAAKAGLTHLTHVLAMELARYGILVNALAPGYVETDFNRAFFQTEAGKALISRIPLKRLGQTEDLDGALLFLASPASAYVTGAVISIDGGHGAAAI
;
A
#
# COMPACT_ATOMS: atom_id res chain seq x y z
N MET A 1 -15.74 -24.57 -21.21
CA MET A 1 -16.32 -23.28 -20.81
C MET A 1 -15.20 -22.43 -20.26
N THR A 2 -15.04 -21.19 -20.69
CA THR A 2 -14.03 -20.26 -20.14
C THR A 2 -14.50 -19.84 -18.76
N GLN A 3 -13.71 -20.18 -17.72
CA GLN A 3 -14.01 -19.74 -16.36
C GLN A 3 -13.64 -18.25 -16.21
N LEU A 4 -14.54 -17.44 -15.69
CA LEU A 4 -14.25 -16.04 -15.40
C LEU A 4 -13.21 -15.92 -14.29
N PRO A 5 -12.32 -14.90 -14.33
CA PRO A 5 -11.39 -14.68 -13.23
C PRO A 5 -12.13 -14.36 -11.94
N SER A 6 -11.69 -14.97 -10.85
CA SER A 6 -12.25 -14.73 -9.51
C SER A 6 -11.34 -13.79 -8.72
N PHE A 7 -11.94 -12.87 -7.98
CA PHE A 7 -11.28 -12.01 -6.99
C PHE A 7 -11.54 -12.50 -5.54
N ASP A 8 -12.08 -13.72 -5.40
CA ASP A 8 -12.24 -14.36 -4.10
C ASP A 8 -10.87 -14.63 -3.46
N LEU A 9 -10.71 -14.16 -2.23
CA LEU A 9 -9.50 -14.31 -1.42
C LEU A 9 -9.72 -15.25 -0.22
N THR A 10 -10.78 -16.06 -0.26
CA THR A 10 -11.05 -17.07 0.78
C THR A 10 -9.83 -17.99 0.95
N GLY A 11 -9.40 -18.16 2.19
CA GLY A 11 -8.21 -18.94 2.54
C GLY A 11 -6.88 -18.18 2.42
N GLN A 12 -6.88 -16.93 1.94
CA GLN A 12 -5.69 -16.07 1.94
C GLN A 12 -5.56 -15.31 3.26
N VAL A 13 -4.30 -15.02 3.64
CA VAL A 13 -3.97 -14.15 4.77
C VAL A 13 -3.17 -12.97 4.25
N ALA A 14 -3.61 -11.76 4.55
CA ALA A 14 -2.97 -10.52 4.14
C ALA A 14 -2.42 -9.74 5.34
N LEU A 15 -1.24 -9.15 5.19
CA LEU A 15 -0.68 -8.14 6.09
C LEU A 15 -0.73 -6.78 5.39
N VAL A 16 -1.42 -5.81 5.98
CA VAL A 16 -1.52 -4.45 5.44
C VAL A 16 -0.81 -3.46 6.37
N THR A 17 0.26 -2.82 5.89
CA THR A 17 0.97 -1.81 6.67
C THR A 17 0.31 -0.44 6.55
N GLY A 18 0.35 0.37 7.62
CA GLY A 18 -0.35 1.66 7.67
C GLY A 18 -1.88 1.54 7.68
N ALA A 19 -2.42 0.42 8.18
CA ALA A 19 -3.85 0.08 8.15
C ALA A 19 -4.70 0.81 9.21
N SER A 20 -4.13 1.74 9.98
CA SER A 20 -4.88 2.44 11.03
C SER A 20 -5.83 3.54 10.51
N SER A 21 -5.67 4.02 9.28
CA SER A 21 -6.49 5.10 8.69
C SER A 21 -6.36 5.18 7.16
N GLY A 22 -7.21 5.99 6.54
CA GLY A 22 -7.14 6.35 5.12
C GLY A 22 -7.12 5.14 4.17
N ILE A 23 -6.29 5.22 3.15
CA ILE A 23 -6.17 4.18 2.12
C ILE A 23 -5.90 2.80 2.75
N GLY A 24 -4.93 2.69 3.66
CA GLY A 24 -4.58 1.39 4.24
C GLY A 24 -5.71 0.71 5.00
N ARG A 25 -6.54 1.49 5.74
CA ARG A 25 -7.74 0.95 6.43
C ARG A 25 -8.77 0.47 5.41
N HIS A 26 -9.04 1.25 4.37
CA HIS A 26 -9.96 0.86 3.31
C HIS A 26 -9.48 -0.42 2.59
N LEU A 27 -8.20 -0.50 2.20
CA LEU A 27 -7.66 -1.67 1.52
C LEU A 27 -7.74 -2.93 2.41
N ALA A 28 -7.52 -2.80 3.73
CA ALA A 28 -7.67 -3.90 4.67
C ALA A 28 -9.13 -4.40 4.76
N GLN A 29 -10.11 -3.48 4.82
CA GLN A 29 -11.53 -3.79 4.80
C GLN A 29 -11.94 -4.48 3.49
N LEU A 30 -11.46 -3.99 2.35
CA LEU A 30 -11.72 -4.58 1.05
C LEU A 30 -11.19 -6.02 0.94
N LEU A 31 -9.95 -6.26 1.37
CA LEU A 31 -9.37 -7.61 1.36
C LEU A 31 -10.18 -8.57 2.26
N ALA A 32 -10.63 -8.08 3.42
CA ALA A 32 -11.49 -8.87 4.32
C ALA A 32 -12.87 -9.15 3.70
N ALA A 33 -13.47 -8.17 3.04
CA ALA A 33 -14.74 -8.34 2.32
C ALA A 33 -14.62 -9.32 1.14
N ALA A 34 -13.43 -9.42 0.53
CA ALA A 34 -13.13 -10.42 -0.49
C ALA A 34 -12.79 -11.83 0.09
N GLY A 35 -12.89 -12.02 1.40
CA GLY A 35 -12.72 -13.31 2.07
C GLY A 35 -11.33 -13.57 2.69
N ALA A 36 -10.38 -12.63 2.58
CA ALA A 36 -9.09 -12.78 3.25
C ALA A 36 -9.19 -12.55 4.76
N LYS A 37 -8.36 -13.24 5.53
CA LYS A 37 -8.06 -12.83 6.90
C LYS A 37 -6.99 -11.74 6.87
N VAL A 38 -7.13 -10.66 7.65
CA VAL A 38 -6.27 -9.48 7.49
C VAL A 38 -5.59 -9.09 8.80
N ALA A 39 -4.27 -9.08 8.82
CA ALA A 39 -3.46 -8.45 9.85
C ALA A 39 -3.32 -6.94 9.51
N LEU A 40 -3.87 -6.09 10.38
CA LEU A 40 -3.79 -4.64 10.27
C LEU A 40 -2.58 -4.15 11.05
N ALA A 41 -1.54 -3.69 10.35
CA ALA A 41 -0.27 -3.31 10.95
C ALA A 41 -0.06 -1.79 10.93
N ALA A 42 0.12 -1.18 12.10
CA ALA A 42 0.49 0.24 12.25
C ALA A 42 0.97 0.50 13.70
N ARG A 43 1.36 1.74 13.99
CA ARG A 43 1.85 2.15 15.32
C ARG A 43 0.73 2.46 16.34
N ARG A 44 -0.48 2.82 15.87
CA ARG A 44 -1.59 3.29 16.72
C ARG A 44 -2.54 2.14 17.02
N ALA A 45 -2.39 1.54 18.22
CA ALA A 45 -3.14 0.36 18.63
C ALA A 45 -4.67 0.59 18.65
N ASP A 46 -5.10 1.71 19.25
CA ASP A 46 -6.51 2.09 19.36
C ASP A 46 -7.23 2.16 18.00
N GLN A 47 -6.57 2.72 17.00
CA GLN A 47 -7.12 2.83 15.65
C GLN A 47 -7.12 1.50 14.91
N LEU A 48 -6.12 0.64 15.15
CA LEU A 48 -6.10 -0.72 14.61
C LEU A 48 -7.24 -1.57 15.18
N GLU A 49 -7.48 -1.47 16.50
CA GLU A 49 -8.61 -2.14 17.13
C GLU A 49 -9.96 -1.68 16.59
N ALA A 50 -10.11 -0.37 16.35
CA ALA A 50 -11.33 0.17 15.74
C ALA A 50 -11.53 -0.40 14.32
N ALA A 51 -10.48 -0.42 13.49
CA ALA A 51 -10.54 -0.98 12.14
C ALA A 51 -10.82 -2.50 12.15
N ALA A 52 -10.24 -3.25 13.08
CA ALA A 52 -10.51 -4.67 13.24
C ALA A 52 -11.96 -4.96 13.66
N ARG A 53 -12.54 -4.14 14.57
CA ARG A 53 -13.96 -4.23 14.93
C ARG A 53 -14.89 -3.97 13.74
N GLU A 54 -14.57 -3.04 12.86
CA GLU A 54 -15.36 -2.78 11.64
C GLU A 54 -15.32 -3.97 10.69
N ILE A 55 -14.15 -4.58 10.47
CA ILE A 55 -14.02 -5.80 9.69
C ILE A 55 -14.87 -6.91 10.31
N ALA A 56 -14.80 -7.10 11.63
CA ALA A 56 -15.57 -8.13 12.32
C ALA A 56 -17.09 -7.88 12.23
N SER A 57 -17.54 -6.64 12.33
CA SER A 57 -18.96 -6.28 12.18
C SER A 57 -19.53 -6.57 10.79
N SER A 58 -18.66 -6.62 9.78
CA SER A 58 -18.99 -6.99 8.39
C SER A 58 -18.79 -8.48 8.11
N GLY A 59 -18.53 -9.30 9.14
CA GLY A 59 -18.36 -10.75 9.00
C GLY A 59 -16.96 -11.20 8.59
N GLY A 60 -16.00 -10.29 8.46
CA GLY A 60 -14.61 -10.60 8.16
C GLY A 60 -13.75 -10.89 9.40
N GLN A 61 -12.49 -11.26 9.19
CA GLN A 61 -11.52 -11.48 10.26
C GLN A 61 -10.36 -10.47 10.16
N GLY A 62 -10.26 -9.55 11.12
CA GLY A 62 -9.20 -8.55 11.25
C GLY A 62 -8.41 -8.75 12.54
N LEU A 63 -7.08 -8.76 12.45
CA LEU A 63 -6.16 -8.85 13.58
C LEU A 63 -5.37 -7.54 13.73
N PRO A 64 -5.52 -6.77 14.82
CA PRO A 64 -4.70 -5.59 15.06
C PRO A 64 -3.27 -6.02 15.46
N VAL A 65 -2.25 -5.47 14.77
CA VAL A 65 -0.84 -5.76 15.03
C VAL A 65 -0.05 -4.47 15.14
N VAL A 66 0.50 -4.17 16.31
CA VAL A 66 1.35 -2.98 16.48
C VAL A 66 2.67 -3.21 15.74
N CYS A 67 2.98 -2.34 14.77
CA CYS A 67 4.16 -2.46 13.93
C CYS A 67 4.71 -1.09 13.55
N ASP A 68 6.02 -0.93 13.73
CA ASP A 68 6.80 0.17 13.18
C ASP A 68 7.61 -0.35 11.99
N VAL A 69 7.24 0.04 10.77
CA VAL A 69 7.88 -0.43 9.52
C VAL A 69 9.33 0.03 9.39
N THR A 70 9.76 1.05 10.14
CA THR A 70 11.15 1.53 10.11
C THR A 70 12.12 0.59 10.86
N ARG A 71 11.58 -0.43 11.57
CA ARG A 71 12.33 -1.37 12.41
C ARG A 71 12.11 -2.80 11.94
N SER A 72 13.15 -3.44 11.38
CA SER A 72 13.05 -4.82 10.86
C SER A 72 12.54 -5.83 11.88
N GLY A 73 13.00 -5.74 13.14
CA GLY A 73 12.52 -6.62 14.21
C GLY A 73 11.01 -6.46 14.50
N SER A 74 10.46 -5.24 14.39
CA SER A 74 9.02 -5.00 14.54
C SER A 74 8.24 -5.61 13.36
N VAL A 75 8.78 -5.51 12.15
CA VAL A 75 8.17 -6.11 10.96
C VAL A 75 8.18 -7.64 11.04
N ALA A 76 9.32 -8.23 11.42
CA ALA A 76 9.44 -9.68 11.58
C ALA A 76 8.46 -10.22 12.65
N ALA A 77 8.32 -9.51 13.78
CA ALA A 77 7.35 -9.86 14.80
C ALA A 77 5.90 -9.78 14.31
N ALA A 78 5.56 -8.74 13.51
CA ALA A 78 4.23 -8.59 12.94
C ALA A 78 3.89 -9.73 11.96
N ILE A 79 4.85 -10.16 11.14
CA ILE A 79 4.71 -11.30 10.22
C ILE A 79 4.48 -12.59 11.02
N ALA A 80 5.31 -12.84 12.05
CA ALA A 80 5.16 -14.02 12.90
C ALA A 80 3.80 -14.06 13.62
N THR A 81 3.34 -12.93 14.15
CA THR A 81 2.03 -12.81 14.79
C THR A 81 0.90 -13.10 13.80
N ALA A 82 0.95 -12.50 12.60
CA ALA A 82 -0.05 -12.73 11.56
C ALA A 82 -0.11 -14.21 11.14
N GLU A 83 1.05 -14.86 10.96
CA GLU A 83 1.15 -16.28 10.61
C GLU A 83 0.57 -17.18 11.72
N THR A 84 0.86 -16.88 12.99
CA THR A 84 0.40 -17.69 14.13
C THR A 84 -1.11 -17.58 14.34
N GLU A 85 -1.64 -16.36 14.26
CA GLU A 85 -3.04 -16.06 14.64
C GLU A 85 -4.04 -16.24 13.49
N LEU A 86 -3.62 -15.98 12.25
CA LEU A 86 -4.52 -16.01 11.10
C LEU A 86 -4.27 -17.19 10.17
N GLY A 87 -3.09 -17.81 10.25
CA GLY A 87 -2.65 -18.90 9.38
C GLY A 87 -1.69 -18.43 8.28
N PRO A 88 -1.49 -19.24 7.23
CA PRO A 88 -0.44 -19.05 6.23
C PRO A 88 -0.51 -17.69 5.53
N LEU A 89 0.43 -16.80 5.86
CA LEU A 89 0.53 -15.46 5.24
C LEU A 89 0.91 -15.58 3.77
N SER A 90 0.18 -14.90 2.88
CA SER A 90 0.34 -14.99 1.43
C SER A 90 0.34 -13.65 0.70
N ILE A 91 -0.14 -12.57 1.33
CA ILE A 91 -0.25 -11.25 0.72
C ILE A 91 0.34 -10.20 1.66
N LEU A 92 1.22 -9.34 1.12
CA LEU A 92 1.72 -8.13 1.79
C LEU A 92 1.27 -6.90 1.01
N VAL A 93 0.60 -5.95 1.68
CA VAL A 93 0.31 -4.62 1.15
C VAL A 93 1.17 -3.59 1.87
N ASN A 94 2.19 -3.07 1.20
CA ASN A 94 3.04 -1.99 1.67
C ASN A 94 2.37 -0.65 1.43
N ASN A 95 1.59 -0.19 2.41
CA ASN A 95 0.88 1.08 2.33
C ASN A 95 1.37 2.13 3.33
N ALA A 96 2.08 1.74 4.40
CA ALA A 96 2.60 2.71 5.37
C ALA A 96 3.36 3.85 4.68
N GLY A 97 2.98 5.09 5.00
CA GLY A 97 3.59 6.26 4.39
C GLY A 97 3.27 7.55 5.15
N VAL A 98 4.17 8.49 5.02
CA VAL A 98 4.09 9.83 5.60
C VAL A 98 4.53 10.88 4.58
N VAL A 99 4.13 12.14 4.79
CA VAL A 99 4.55 13.27 3.96
C VAL A 99 4.93 14.45 4.84
N VAL A 100 6.01 15.14 4.48
CA VAL A 100 6.38 16.45 5.02
C VAL A 100 6.34 17.45 3.88
N SER A 101 5.54 18.52 4.02
CA SER A 101 5.35 19.54 2.99
C SER A 101 5.86 20.89 3.47
N LYS A 102 7.05 21.29 2.99
CA LYS A 102 7.72 22.54 3.31
C LYS A 102 8.46 23.09 2.08
N PRO A 103 8.77 24.39 1.97
CA PRO A 103 9.76 24.89 1.00
C PRO A 103 11.09 24.16 1.14
N LEU A 104 11.84 24.02 0.04
CA LEU A 104 13.08 23.23 0.02
C LEU A 104 14.06 23.58 1.15
N PHE A 105 14.30 24.87 1.39
CA PHE A 105 15.27 25.33 2.40
C PHE A 105 14.76 25.23 3.85
N GLU A 106 13.51 24.89 4.06
CA GLU A 106 12.92 24.64 5.39
C GLU A 106 12.91 23.13 5.75
N HIS A 107 13.22 22.25 4.80
CA HIS A 107 13.38 20.83 5.08
C HIS A 107 14.66 20.60 5.88
N THR A 108 14.52 19.84 6.95
CA THR A 108 15.66 19.34 7.74
C THR A 108 16.04 17.93 7.28
N GLU A 109 17.25 17.49 7.65
CA GLU A 109 17.68 16.10 7.46
C GLU A 109 16.70 15.13 8.15
N ALA A 110 16.23 15.45 9.34
CA ALA A 110 15.24 14.65 10.06
C ALA A 110 13.89 14.54 9.31
N ASP A 111 13.43 15.58 8.62
CA ASP A 111 12.25 15.51 7.77
C ASP A 111 12.47 14.56 6.58
N TRP A 112 13.66 14.60 6.00
CA TRP A 112 14.05 13.70 4.92
C TRP A 112 14.07 12.25 5.39
N ASP A 113 14.80 11.97 6.46
CA ASP A 113 14.95 10.63 7.02
C ASP A 113 13.61 10.04 7.45
N TYR A 114 12.76 10.84 8.09
CA TYR A 114 11.41 10.42 8.48
C TYR A 114 10.58 9.91 7.30
N VAL A 115 10.65 10.61 6.17
CA VAL A 115 9.89 10.23 4.96
C VAL A 115 10.53 9.04 4.26
N ILE A 116 11.84 9.06 4.06
CA ILE A 116 12.57 7.97 3.38
C ILE A 116 12.52 6.68 4.20
N ASP A 117 12.74 6.74 5.50
CA ASP A 117 12.72 5.58 6.37
C ASP A 117 11.32 4.92 6.42
N THR A 118 10.25 5.72 6.38
CA THR A 118 8.90 5.17 6.39
C THR A 118 8.48 4.66 5.01
N ASN A 119 8.58 5.51 3.96
CA ASN A 119 7.93 5.25 2.68
C ASN A 119 8.73 4.33 1.75
N LEU A 120 10.05 4.31 1.87
CA LEU A 120 10.94 3.53 1.00
C LEU A 120 11.62 2.40 1.78
N LYS A 121 12.41 2.72 2.80
CA LYS A 121 13.12 1.72 3.58
C LYS A 121 12.15 0.79 4.33
N GLY A 122 11.08 1.33 4.90
CA GLY A 122 10.05 0.55 5.58
C GLY A 122 9.35 -0.45 4.66
N ALA A 123 9.02 -0.02 3.43
CA ALA A 123 8.45 -0.93 2.42
C ALA A 123 9.45 -2.01 1.99
N TRP A 124 10.73 -1.67 1.84
CA TRP A 124 11.79 -2.63 1.56
C TRP A 124 11.97 -3.64 2.70
N LEU A 125 12.01 -3.16 3.97
CA LEU A 125 12.12 -4.03 5.13
C LEU A 125 10.94 -5.01 5.20
N ALA A 126 9.71 -4.53 5.00
CA ALA A 126 8.53 -5.37 5.04
C ALA A 126 8.54 -6.42 3.91
N ALA A 127 8.89 -6.03 2.68
CA ALA A 127 9.01 -6.96 1.57
C ALA A 127 10.12 -7.99 1.80
N ARG A 128 11.27 -7.57 2.35
CA ARG A 128 12.40 -8.46 2.67
C ARG A 128 12.03 -9.49 3.73
N GLU A 129 11.46 -9.06 4.85
CA GLU A 129 11.08 -9.99 5.94
C GLU A 129 9.98 -10.95 5.49
N PHE A 130 8.97 -10.44 4.75
CA PHE A 130 7.91 -11.26 4.16
C PHE A 130 8.47 -12.30 3.17
N ALA A 131 9.33 -11.88 2.24
CA ALA A 131 9.94 -12.80 1.29
C ALA A 131 10.83 -13.83 1.97
N HIS A 132 11.66 -13.42 2.95
CA HIS A 132 12.49 -14.32 3.73
C HIS A 132 11.67 -15.40 4.45
N HIS A 133 10.55 -15.00 5.07
CA HIS A 133 9.61 -15.90 5.72
C HIS A 133 9.02 -16.93 4.73
N LEU A 134 8.50 -16.48 3.59
CA LEU A 134 7.89 -17.37 2.59
C LEU A 134 8.90 -18.30 1.93
N VAL A 135 10.09 -17.81 1.59
CA VAL A 135 11.16 -18.61 0.98
C VAL A 135 11.60 -19.72 1.93
N GLY A 136 11.75 -19.42 3.23
CA GLY A 136 12.05 -20.44 4.26
C GLY A 136 11.00 -21.56 4.32
N LEU A 137 9.75 -21.25 4.02
CA LEU A 137 8.62 -22.19 4.00
C LEU A 137 8.31 -22.76 2.60
N LYS A 138 9.06 -22.36 1.56
CA LYS A 138 8.85 -22.73 0.15
C LYS A 138 7.42 -22.40 -0.33
N ARG A 139 6.88 -21.27 0.08
CA ARG A 139 5.53 -20.80 -0.27
C ARG A 139 5.57 -19.61 -1.24
N PRO A 140 4.67 -19.57 -2.22
CA PRO A 140 4.49 -18.40 -3.08
C PRO A 140 3.83 -17.25 -2.31
N GLY A 141 3.85 -16.04 -2.87
CA GLY A 141 3.18 -14.89 -2.27
C GLY A 141 3.02 -13.71 -3.22
N ARG A 142 2.43 -12.65 -2.69
CA ARG A 142 2.18 -11.40 -3.41
C ARG A 142 2.58 -10.21 -2.57
N VAL A 143 3.34 -9.30 -3.15
CA VAL A 143 3.67 -7.99 -2.56
C VAL A 143 3.04 -6.92 -3.42
N ILE A 144 2.24 -6.05 -2.81
CA ILE A 144 1.58 -4.93 -3.47
C ILE A 144 2.06 -3.64 -2.79
N ASN A 145 2.86 -2.86 -3.49
CA ASN A 145 3.38 -1.60 -3.00
C ASN A 145 2.42 -0.46 -3.35
N ILE A 146 2.02 0.35 -2.38
CA ILE A 146 1.26 1.57 -2.63
C ILE A 146 2.23 2.71 -2.88
N SER A 147 2.54 2.92 -4.18
CA SER A 147 3.37 4.02 -4.65
C SER A 147 2.57 5.34 -4.74
N SER A 148 2.74 6.12 -5.78
CA SER A 148 1.99 7.36 -6.07
C SER A 148 2.25 7.79 -7.51
N VAL A 149 1.34 8.57 -8.08
CA VAL A 149 1.61 9.36 -9.30
C VAL A 149 2.86 10.24 -9.13
N LEU A 150 3.17 10.67 -7.90
CA LEU A 150 4.39 11.42 -7.59
C LEU A 150 5.68 10.56 -7.60
N GLY A 151 5.58 9.28 -7.90
CA GLY A 151 6.71 8.42 -8.28
C GLY A 151 7.23 8.69 -9.70
N PHE A 152 6.44 9.34 -10.58
CA PHE A 152 6.86 9.74 -11.94
C PHE A 152 6.47 11.17 -12.32
N ARG A 153 5.66 11.84 -11.51
CA ARG A 153 5.38 13.27 -11.61
C ARG A 153 5.99 14.01 -10.44
N THR A 154 6.14 15.30 -10.58
CA THR A 154 6.71 16.14 -9.53
C THR A 154 5.73 17.22 -9.09
N ILE A 155 5.80 17.55 -7.81
CA ILE A 155 5.16 18.73 -7.23
C ILE A 155 6.15 19.36 -6.25
N GLY A 156 6.12 20.67 -6.12
CA GLY A 156 6.95 21.37 -5.15
C GLY A 156 6.61 21.01 -3.70
N ARG A 157 7.53 21.32 -2.77
CA ARG A 157 7.35 21.23 -1.32
C ARG A 157 7.40 19.81 -0.70
N VAL A 158 7.54 18.75 -1.49
CA VAL A 158 7.56 17.36 -1.00
C VAL A 158 8.72 16.53 -1.59
N PRO A 159 9.97 17.03 -1.56
CA PRO A 159 11.09 16.39 -2.26
C PRO A 159 11.35 14.95 -1.78
N ALA A 160 11.40 14.71 -0.47
CA ALA A 160 11.60 13.38 0.09
C ALA A 160 10.49 12.40 -0.27
N TYR A 161 9.23 12.86 -0.32
CA TYR A 161 8.11 12.02 -0.71
C TYR A 161 8.20 11.60 -2.18
N CYS A 162 8.46 12.54 -3.09
CA CYS A 162 8.64 12.22 -4.52
C CYS A 162 9.80 11.24 -4.71
N ALA A 163 10.95 11.48 -4.06
CA ALA A 163 12.10 10.59 -4.12
C ALA A 163 11.77 9.19 -3.58
N ALA A 164 11.09 9.10 -2.43
CA ALA A 164 10.68 7.82 -1.84
C ALA A 164 9.72 7.05 -2.74
N LYS A 165 8.73 7.71 -3.35
CA LYS A 165 7.75 7.05 -4.22
C LYS A 165 8.35 6.66 -5.57
N ALA A 166 9.26 7.44 -6.13
CA ALA A 166 10.05 7.07 -7.30
C ALA A 166 10.94 5.86 -7.00
N GLY A 167 11.64 5.89 -5.86
CA GLY A 167 12.44 4.77 -5.37
C GLY A 167 11.61 3.51 -5.17
N LEU A 168 10.40 3.60 -4.58
CA LEU A 168 9.51 2.47 -4.35
C LEU A 168 8.98 1.88 -5.68
N THR A 169 8.68 2.74 -6.65
CA THR A 169 8.30 2.31 -8.00
C THR A 169 9.42 1.50 -8.65
N HIS A 170 10.66 2.00 -8.60
CA HIS A 170 11.80 1.27 -9.16
C HIS A 170 12.13 -0.01 -8.36
N LEU A 171 12.08 0.06 -7.02
CA LEU A 171 12.27 -1.10 -6.14
C LEU A 171 11.26 -2.23 -6.44
N THR A 172 10.04 -1.89 -6.84
CA THR A 172 9.04 -2.88 -7.28
C THR A 172 9.55 -3.73 -8.44
N HIS A 173 10.19 -3.12 -9.44
CA HIS A 173 10.78 -3.85 -10.57
C HIS A 173 11.95 -4.75 -10.14
N VAL A 174 12.84 -4.25 -9.28
CA VAL A 174 13.98 -5.02 -8.77
C VAL A 174 13.49 -6.25 -7.98
N LEU A 175 12.58 -6.04 -7.03
CA LEU A 175 12.04 -7.14 -6.22
C LEU A 175 11.25 -8.14 -7.05
N ALA A 176 10.52 -7.69 -8.08
CA ALA A 176 9.80 -8.57 -9.00
C ALA A 176 10.78 -9.53 -9.71
N MET A 177 11.91 -9.00 -10.19
CA MET A 177 12.95 -9.79 -10.85
C MET A 177 13.61 -10.79 -9.88
N GLU A 178 13.98 -10.35 -8.68
CA GLU A 178 14.70 -11.19 -7.71
C GLU A 178 13.82 -12.28 -7.10
N LEU A 179 12.54 -11.99 -6.86
CA LEU A 179 11.63 -12.86 -6.12
C LEU A 179 10.80 -13.80 -7.01
N ALA A 180 10.76 -13.58 -8.32
CA ALA A 180 10.00 -14.40 -9.27
C ALA A 180 10.35 -15.88 -9.19
N ARG A 181 11.64 -16.22 -9.04
CA ARG A 181 12.12 -17.62 -8.90
C ARG A 181 11.58 -18.35 -7.67
N TYR A 182 11.04 -17.60 -6.68
CA TYR A 182 10.42 -18.15 -5.49
C TYR A 182 8.89 -18.15 -5.57
N GLY A 183 8.31 -17.77 -6.72
CA GLY A 183 6.88 -17.65 -6.90
C GLY A 183 6.25 -16.46 -6.16
N ILE A 184 7.06 -15.46 -5.77
CA ILE A 184 6.58 -14.24 -5.13
C ILE A 184 6.45 -13.14 -6.18
N LEU A 185 5.22 -12.69 -6.42
CA LEU A 185 4.90 -11.63 -7.39
C LEU A 185 4.95 -10.28 -6.69
N VAL A 186 5.60 -9.30 -7.30
CA VAL A 186 5.74 -7.95 -6.72
C VAL A 186 5.23 -6.92 -7.71
N ASN A 187 4.20 -6.16 -7.32
CA ASN A 187 3.58 -5.14 -8.15
C ASN A 187 3.32 -3.87 -7.33
N ALA A 188 2.96 -2.79 -8.00
CA ALA A 188 2.59 -1.54 -7.34
C ALA A 188 1.27 -0.98 -7.87
N LEU A 189 0.53 -0.31 -6.98
CA LEU A 189 -0.50 0.66 -7.33
C LEU A 189 0.10 2.07 -7.18
N ALA A 190 -0.18 2.93 -8.13
CA ALA A 190 0.24 4.32 -8.10
C ALA A 190 -1.00 5.25 -8.12
N PRO A 191 -1.60 5.49 -6.94
CA PRO A 191 -2.73 6.40 -6.83
C PRO A 191 -2.35 7.83 -7.23
N GLY A 192 -3.32 8.55 -7.82
CA GLY A 192 -3.31 9.99 -7.92
C GLY A 192 -3.69 10.65 -6.59
N TYR A 193 -4.40 11.77 -6.68
CA TYR A 193 -4.96 12.43 -5.51
C TYR A 193 -6.26 11.75 -5.08
N VAL A 194 -6.18 10.91 -4.03
CA VAL A 194 -7.32 10.24 -3.41
C VAL A 194 -7.75 11.03 -2.19
N GLU A 195 -9.05 11.31 -2.07
CA GLU A 195 -9.60 12.00 -0.92
C GLU A 195 -9.53 11.11 0.33
N THR A 196 -9.04 11.69 1.41
CA THR A 196 -9.01 11.08 2.74
C THR A 196 -9.29 12.17 3.78
N ASP A 197 -9.62 11.80 5.01
CA ASP A 197 -9.82 12.79 6.08
C ASP A 197 -8.59 13.69 6.29
N PHE A 198 -7.40 13.17 6.02
CA PHE A 198 -6.15 13.92 6.16
C PHE A 198 -6.02 15.08 5.18
N ASN A 199 -6.51 14.95 3.95
CA ASN A 199 -6.29 15.93 2.88
C ASN A 199 -7.56 16.69 2.44
N ARG A 200 -8.74 16.32 2.96
CA ARG A 200 -10.03 16.92 2.59
C ARG A 200 -10.03 18.44 2.72
N ALA A 201 -9.53 18.98 3.84
CA ALA A 201 -9.48 20.41 4.07
C ALA A 201 -8.65 21.17 3.02
N PHE A 202 -7.51 20.60 2.59
CA PHE A 202 -6.69 21.19 1.54
C PHE A 202 -7.45 21.30 0.21
N PHE A 203 -8.17 20.27 -0.19
CA PHE A 203 -8.89 20.25 -1.46
C PHE A 203 -10.10 21.17 -1.53
N GLN A 204 -10.55 21.70 -0.39
CA GLN A 204 -11.57 22.78 -0.34
C GLN A 204 -10.96 24.16 -0.61
N THR A 205 -9.64 24.34 -0.55
CA THR A 205 -8.98 25.62 -0.85
C THR A 205 -8.93 25.89 -2.35
N GLU A 206 -8.72 27.15 -2.76
CA GLU A 206 -8.53 27.51 -4.17
C GLU A 206 -7.34 26.77 -4.82
N ALA A 207 -6.25 26.57 -4.07
CA ALA A 207 -5.09 25.80 -4.53
C ALA A 207 -5.47 24.31 -4.77
N GLY A 208 -6.27 23.74 -3.88
CA GLY A 208 -6.78 22.37 -4.04
C GLY A 208 -7.71 22.23 -5.24
N LYS A 209 -8.64 23.18 -5.44
CA LYS A 209 -9.54 23.21 -6.60
C LYS A 209 -8.78 23.37 -7.91
N ALA A 210 -7.75 24.25 -7.94
CA ALA A 210 -6.88 24.42 -9.10
C ALA A 210 -6.11 23.13 -9.43
N LEU A 211 -5.73 22.34 -8.42
CA LEU A 211 -5.09 21.05 -8.62
C LEU A 211 -6.08 20.04 -9.21
N ILE A 212 -7.32 19.96 -8.69
CA ILE A 212 -8.38 19.09 -9.21
C ILE A 212 -8.65 19.40 -10.69
N SER A 213 -8.66 20.67 -11.08
CA SER A 213 -8.91 21.08 -12.46
C SER A 213 -7.86 20.60 -13.46
N ARG A 214 -6.65 20.20 -12.99
CA ARG A 214 -5.57 19.63 -13.80
C ARG A 214 -5.70 18.11 -13.99
N ILE A 215 -6.52 17.45 -13.18
CA ILE A 215 -6.81 16.02 -13.35
C ILE A 215 -7.74 15.86 -14.57
N PRO A 216 -7.43 15.04 -15.56
CA PRO A 216 -8.29 14.87 -16.74
C PRO A 216 -9.75 14.51 -16.40
N LEU A 217 -9.97 13.60 -15.45
CA LEU A 217 -11.33 13.25 -14.97
C LEU A 217 -11.99 14.31 -14.10
N LYS A 218 -11.32 15.45 -13.81
CA LYS A 218 -11.87 16.62 -13.08
C LYS A 218 -12.44 16.29 -11.69
N ARG A 219 -11.97 15.22 -11.07
CA ARG A 219 -12.34 14.84 -9.71
C ARG A 219 -11.14 14.25 -8.96
N LEU A 220 -11.23 14.23 -7.65
CA LEU A 220 -10.36 13.38 -6.82
C LEU A 220 -10.75 11.92 -7.00
N GLY A 221 -9.80 11.02 -6.82
CA GLY A 221 -10.08 9.62 -6.57
C GLY A 221 -10.74 9.45 -5.20
N GLN A 222 -11.58 8.43 -5.09
CA GLN A 222 -12.07 7.89 -3.83
C GLN A 222 -11.26 6.63 -3.50
N THR A 223 -11.29 6.16 -2.25
CA THR A 223 -10.59 4.93 -1.87
C THR A 223 -11.06 3.74 -2.68
N GLU A 224 -12.34 3.69 -3.04
CA GLU A 224 -13.00 2.66 -3.85
C GLU A 224 -12.50 2.61 -5.30
N ASP A 225 -11.95 3.69 -5.82
CA ASP A 225 -11.32 3.69 -7.15
C ASP A 225 -10.09 2.74 -7.20
N LEU A 226 -9.52 2.36 -6.05
CA LEU A 226 -8.38 1.44 -5.95
C LEU A 226 -8.80 -0.04 -5.90
N ASP A 227 -10.07 -0.35 -5.62
CA ASP A 227 -10.58 -1.67 -5.27
C ASP A 227 -10.30 -2.72 -6.34
N GLY A 228 -10.70 -2.43 -7.57
CA GLY A 228 -10.54 -3.38 -8.67
C GLY A 228 -9.07 -3.73 -8.93
N ALA A 229 -8.17 -2.74 -8.86
CA ALA A 229 -6.75 -2.95 -9.09
C ALA A 229 -6.09 -3.73 -7.93
N LEU A 230 -6.47 -3.45 -6.67
CA LEU A 230 -5.97 -4.20 -5.53
C LEU A 230 -6.42 -5.67 -5.60
N LEU A 231 -7.72 -5.92 -5.80
CA LEU A 231 -8.25 -7.29 -5.89
C LEU A 231 -7.65 -8.06 -7.06
N PHE A 232 -7.44 -7.41 -8.21
CA PHE A 232 -6.72 -8.01 -9.33
C PHE A 232 -5.33 -8.47 -8.92
N LEU A 233 -4.52 -7.58 -8.32
CA LEU A 233 -3.15 -7.92 -7.92
C LEU A 233 -3.08 -8.91 -6.75
N ALA A 234 -4.06 -8.91 -5.86
CA ALA A 234 -4.13 -9.81 -4.71
C ALA A 234 -4.61 -11.22 -5.06
N SER A 235 -5.30 -11.41 -6.19
CA SER A 235 -5.97 -12.66 -6.58
C SER A 235 -5.20 -13.46 -7.63
N PRO A 236 -5.61 -14.72 -7.91
CA PRO A 236 -5.07 -15.52 -9.00
C PRO A 236 -5.24 -14.90 -10.39
N ALA A 237 -6.12 -13.91 -10.57
CA ALA A 237 -6.33 -13.20 -11.84
C ALA A 237 -5.04 -12.54 -12.37
N SER A 238 -4.08 -12.22 -11.49
CA SER A 238 -2.78 -11.64 -11.83
C SER A 238 -1.61 -12.65 -11.78
N ALA A 239 -1.86 -13.95 -11.95
CA ALA A 239 -0.85 -15.00 -11.77
C ALA A 239 0.39 -14.85 -12.70
N TYR A 240 0.27 -14.11 -13.80
CA TYR A 240 1.38 -13.83 -14.73
C TYR A 240 1.78 -12.36 -14.74
N VAL A 241 1.45 -11.61 -13.66
CA VAL A 241 1.75 -10.18 -13.52
C VAL A 241 2.74 -9.98 -12.37
N THR A 242 3.97 -9.56 -12.71
CA THR A 242 4.99 -9.14 -11.75
C THR A 242 5.80 -7.99 -12.31
N GLY A 243 6.20 -7.04 -11.50
CA GLY A 243 6.88 -5.80 -11.90
C GLY A 243 5.95 -4.74 -12.49
N ALA A 244 4.63 -4.93 -12.47
CA ALA A 244 3.71 -3.93 -12.98
C ALA A 244 3.52 -2.77 -11.98
N VAL A 245 3.33 -1.56 -12.54
CA VAL A 245 2.93 -0.36 -11.80
C VAL A 245 1.64 0.15 -12.42
N ILE A 246 0.53 0.01 -11.72
CA ILE A 246 -0.80 0.39 -12.21
C ILE A 246 -1.15 1.77 -11.67
N SER A 247 -1.28 2.76 -12.56
CA SER A 247 -1.74 4.11 -12.21
C SER A 247 -3.25 4.15 -12.05
N ILE A 248 -3.72 4.65 -10.91
CA ILE A 248 -5.14 4.92 -10.61
C ILE A 248 -5.24 6.40 -10.23
N ASP A 249 -5.23 7.28 -11.21
CA ASP A 249 -4.95 8.71 -11.01
C ASP A 249 -5.85 9.65 -11.84
N GLY A 250 -6.91 9.13 -12.44
CA GLY A 250 -7.80 9.91 -13.28
C GLY A 250 -7.13 10.52 -14.52
N GLY A 251 -6.01 9.92 -14.96
CA GLY A 251 -5.20 10.38 -16.09
C GLY A 251 -4.18 11.47 -15.73
N HIS A 252 -4.02 11.79 -14.43
CA HIS A 252 -3.11 12.86 -14.00
C HIS A 252 -1.67 12.60 -14.42
N GLY A 253 -1.19 11.37 -14.32
CA GLY A 253 0.17 10.96 -14.74
C GLY A 253 0.42 11.08 -16.25
N ALA A 254 -0.61 10.93 -17.07
CA ALA A 254 -0.54 11.00 -18.52
C ALA A 254 -0.87 12.40 -19.10
N ALA A 255 -1.39 13.32 -18.26
CA ALA A 255 -1.77 14.67 -18.72
C ALA A 255 -0.55 15.43 -19.25
N ALA A 256 -0.74 16.15 -20.36
CA ALA A 256 0.25 17.11 -20.86
C ALA A 256 0.50 18.21 -19.81
N ILE A 257 1.74 18.74 -19.78
CA ILE A 257 2.15 19.83 -18.91
C ILE A 257 1.52 21.13 -19.41
#